data_f5496f32c8f9bb9123eb82b7ebffb69f
#
_entry.id   f5496f32c8f9bb9123eb82b7ebffb69f
#
_cell.length_a   1.000
_cell.length_b   1.000
_cell.length_c   1.000
_cell.angle_alpha   90.00
_cell.angle_beta   90.00
_cell.angle_gamma   90.00
#
_symmetry.space_group_name_H-M   'P 1'
#
loop_
_entity.id
_entity.type
_entity.pdbx_description
1 polymer ?
#
loop_
_entity_poly.entity_id
_entity_poly.type
_entity_poly.pdbx_seq_one_letter_code
_entity_poly.pdbx_strand_id
1 'polypeptide(L)'
;MGMLFGGYGAQGVKIKRVKGVYVMTRKRIAVLTAQADEYTQGRFLSGFFEKAFQLDYDVCVFSMYLKYQDTASREVGDANIFNLIEFDKYDAVVICTDRIRTPGTEEGLRWRVEHEFDGPVLIVGDEIEGYKSINIDHRKNICGLTDHLIEVHGYRDIVLLDGWENTANSELKKQGFFDSMKSHGIDVDESSVYYGNNWFDSGRQTAMEITENRDRLPQAVVCASDHMALGLAAELEQRGVRVPEDIAITGYDAAETNDDRVIPLTSVDIPAKVDGEYAAKWIDAEINGRSLENYRSSASIHWGKSCGCEHCTEKPGKRDVTAWNMNTQPGSYGSYYNHMMEDLLSQRDYREFYNTIFQYAHTDGNMSSFSLCLNEYWKFPEVMMGSNALRVGYTKNIYRVIRSCGDGDGAIDFDDCFDVSRLIPELDADRDRPEAYIFTPLNFDDRCFGYAVVSYGSECRAYDISYSTWIKQIMQGMEAFYRQASLQKLLDKVNASQIRDDLTGV
;
A
#
# COMPACT_ATOMS: atom_id res chain seq x y z
N MET A 1 -4.93 -55.62 5.33
CA MET A 1 -4.55 -55.43 6.73
C MET A 1 -4.09 -53.97 6.86
N GLY A 2 -5.05 -53.11 7.19
CA GLY A 2 -4.85 -51.67 7.26
C GLY A 2 -4.34 -51.29 8.63
N MET A 3 -3.35 -50.42 8.67
CA MET A 3 -3.03 -49.67 9.89
C MET A 3 -3.19 -48.17 9.60
N LEU A 4 -4.19 -47.61 10.26
CA LEU A 4 -4.39 -46.19 10.45
C LEU A 4 -3.24 -45.66 11.34
N PHE A 5 -2.43 -44.78 10.79
CA PHE A 5 -1.60 -43.90 11.58
C PHE A 5 -2.22 -42.51 11.56
N GLY A 6 -3.00 -42.20 12.59
CA GLY A 6 -3.32 -40.84 12.96
C GLY A 6 -2.08 -40.20 13.61
N GLY A 7 -1.32 -39.45 12.83
CA GLY A 7 -0.25 -38.62 13.35
C GLY A 7 -0.79 -37.23 13.64
N TYR A 8 -0.67 -36.77 14.88
CA TYR A 8 -0.84 -35.37 15.26
C TYR A 8 0.21 -34.54 14.51
N GLY A 9 -0.18 -33.92 13.38
CA GLY A 9 0.64 -32.94 12.70
C GLY A 9 0.57 -31.61 13.45
N ALA A 10 1.71 -30.98 13.64
CA ALA A 10 1.77 -29.62 14.14
C ALA A 10 0.88 -28.72 13.26
N GLN A 11 0.10 -27.86 13.87
CA GLN A 11 -0.76 -26.90 13.19
C GLN A 11 0.12 -26.05 12.26
N GLY A 12 -0.22 -25.95 10.98
CA GLY A 12 0.48 -25.08 10.01
C GLY A 12 1.26 -25.77 8.89
N VAL A 13 1.36 -27.12 8.86
CA VAL A 13 2.25 -27.82 7.90
C VAL A 13 1.45 -28.63 6.88
N LYS A 14 1.69 -28.38 5.58
CA LYS A 14 1.24 -29.23 4.46
C LYS A 14 2.30 -30.29 4.13
N ILE A 15 1.86 -31.50 3.82
CA ILE A 15 2.76 -32.57 3.36
C ILE A 15 2.56 -32.73 1.84
N LYS A 16 3.53 -32.28 1.05
CA LYS A 16 3.59 -32.53 -0.40
C LYS A 16 4.57 -33.67 -0.71
N ARG A 17 4.19 -34.55 -1.63
CA ARG A 17 5.06 -35.62 -2.15
C ARG A 17 5.75 -35.12 -3.41
N VAL A 18 7.02 -34.70 -3.29
CA VAL A 18 7.85 -34.28 -4.43
C VAL A 18 8.92 -35.35 -4.68
N LYS A 19 8.90 -35.99 -5.86
CA LYS A 19 9.87 -37.07 -6.26
C LYS A 19 10.03 -38.19 -5.23
N GLY A 20 8.96 -38.56 -4.51
CA GLY A 20 8.98 -39.64 -3.53
C GLY A 20 9.40 -39.25 -2.12
N VAL A 21 9.77 -38.02 -1.88
CA VAL A 21 10.12 -37.46 -0.57
C VAL A 21 8.90 -36.63 -0.08
N TYR A 22 8.53 -36.78 1.19
CA TYR A 22 7.51 -35.94 1.82
C TYR A 22 8.19 -34.65 2.25
N VAL A 23 7.84 -33.55 1.58
CA VAL A 23 8.28 -32.20 1.95
C VAL A 23 7.17 -31.57 2.77
N MET A 24 7.48 -31.16 3.99
CA MET A 24 6.58 -30.38 4.83
C MET A 24 6.68 -28.93 4.38
N THR A 25 5.63 -28.39 3.80
CA THR A 25 5.56 -26.95 3.45
C THR A 25 4.63 -26.25 4.42
N ARG A 26 5.07 -25.07 4.89
CA ARG A 26 4.25 -24.20 5.73
C ARG A 26 3.01 -23.75 4.96
N LYS A 27 1.88 -23.59 5.65
CA LYS A 27 0.65 -23.03 5.06
C LYS A 27 0.88 -21.56 4.73
N ARG A 28 0.23 -21.08 3.65
CA ARG A 28 0.41 -19.74 3.10
C ARG A 28 -0.90 -19.00 3.00
N ILE A 29 -0.87 -17.71 3.34
CA ILE A 29 -2.00 -16.79 3.20
C ILE A 29 -1.64 -15.73 2.17
N ALA A 30 -2.50 -15.51 1.16
CA ALA A 30 -2.39 -14.39 0.25
C ALA A 30 -3.14 -13.17 0.81
N VAL A 31 -2.50 -12.00 0.78
CA VAL A 31 -3.14 -10.71 1.12
C VAL A 31 -3.03 -9.79 -0.09
N LEU A 32 -4.17 -9.37 -0.61
CA LEU A 32 -4.30 -8.51 -1.78
C LEU A 32 -4.66 -7.11 -1.33
N THR A 33 -3.80 -6.12 -1.61
CA THR A 33 -3.98 -4.75 -1.13
C THR A 33 -3.37 -3.70 -2.05
N ALA A 34 -3.47 -2.43 -1.67
CA ALA A 34 -2.69 -1.33 -2.20
C ALA A 34 -2.21 -0.43 -1.06
N GLN A 35 -1.17 0.37 -1.32
CA GLN A 35 -0.61 1.33 -0.36
C GLN A 35 -0.26 0.68 0.99
N ALA A 36 0.53 -0.40 0.96
CA ALA A 36 0.98 -1.05 2.18
C ALA A 36 1.84 -0.13 3.09
N ASP A 37 2.39 0.95 2.51
CA ASP A 37 3.09 2.04 3.18
C ASP A 37 2.17 3.10 3.84
N GLU A 38 0.86 3.02 3.62
CA GLU A 38 -0.09 3.92 4.28
C GLU A 38 -0.28 3.48 5.75
N TYR A 39 -0.42 4.46 6.63
CA TYR A 39 -0.41 4.28 8.08
C TYR A 39 -1.38 3.21 8.59
N THR A 40 -2.65 3.30 8.20
CA THR A 40 -3.70 2.37 8.64
C THR A 40 -3.45 0.97 8.07
N GLN A 41 -3.05 0.89 6.78
CA GLN A 41 -2.77 -0.37 6.13
C GLN A 41 -1.52 -1.05 6.71
N GLY A 42 -0.47 -0.29 7.01
CA GLY A 42 0.74 -0.78 7.66
C GLY A 42 0.44 -1.35 9.06
N ARG A 43 -0.45 -0.71 9.84
CA ARG A 43 -0.90 -1.23 11.15
C ARG A 43 -1.70 -2.53 11.01
N PHE A 44 -2.60 -2.60 10.03
CA PHE A 44 -3.35 -3.82 9.73
C PHE A 44 -2.39 -4.98 9.42
N LEU A 45 -1.47 -4.76 8.48
CA LEU A 45 -0.48 -5.78 8.10
C LEU A 45 0.42 -6.19 9.27
N SER A 46 0.84 -5.22 10.10
CA SER A 46 1.64 -5.51 11.30
C SER A 46 0.92 -6.46 12.26
N GLY A 47 -0.35 -6.19 12.58
CA GLY A 47 -1.15 -7.07 13.44
C GLY A 47 -1.42 -8.43 12.79
N PHE A 48 -1.66 -8.43 11.48
CA PHE A 48 -1.86 -9.66 10.72
C PHE A 48 -0.62 -10.55 10.73
N PHE A 49 0.58 -9.98 10.46
CA PHE A 49 1.85 -10.72 10.47
C PHE A 49 2.17 -11.26 11.86
N GLU A 50 2.05 -10.42 12.90
CA GLU A 50 2.30 -10.83 14.27
C GLU A 50 1.48 -12.07 14.64
N LYS A 51 0.20 -12.08 14.27
CA LYS A 51 -0.67 -13.20 14.56
C LYS A 51 -0.47 -14.40 13.66
N ALA A 52 -0.27 -14.19 12.35
CA ALA A 52 0.00 -15.25 11.40
C ALA A 52 1.30 -16.00 11.75
N PHE A 53 2.36 -15.27 12.17
CA PHE A 53 3.61 -15.89 12.61
C PHE A 53 3.45 -16.72 13.90
N GLN A 54 2.68 -16.25 14.86
CA GLN A 54 2.34 -17.04 16.06
C GLN A 54 1.60 -18.35 15.71
N LEU A 55 0.88 -18.36 14.59
CA LEU A 55 0.10 -19.50 14.09
C LEU A 55 0.85 -20.34 13.05
N ASP A 56 2.12 -20.03 12.80
CA ASP A 56 3.04 -20.69 11.86
C ASP A 56 2.59 -20.64 10.39
N TYR A 57 2.08 -19.49 9.95
CA TYR A 57 1.72 -19.22 8.55
C TYR A 57 2.72 -18.29 7.88
N ASP A 58 3.12 -18.62 6.64
CA ASP A 58 3.75 -17.65 5.73
C ASP A 58 2.68 -16.71 5.14
N VAL A 59 3.08 -15.48 4.88
CA VAL A 59 2.19 -14.48 4.28
C VAL A 59 2.79 -13.93 2.99
N CYS A 60 2.01 -13.97 1.91
CA CYS A 60 2.37 -13.34 0.64
C CYS A 60 1.45 -12.14 0.42
N VAL A 61 1.98 -10.94 0.52
CA VAL A 61 1.24 -9.69 0.27
C VAL A 61 1.49 -9.25 -1.17
N PHE A 62 0.43 -9.07 -1.94
CA PHE A 62 0.48 -8.50 -3.28
C PHE A 62 -0.07 -7.08 -3.19
N SER A 63 0.81 -6.09 -3.37
CA SER A 63 0.47 -4.69 -3.13
C SER A 63 0.67 -3.83 -4.35
N MET A 64 -0.39 -3.15 -4.80
CA MET A 64 -0.29 -1.98 -5.68
C MET A 64 0.33 -0.81 -4.89
N TYR A 65 0.96 0.14 -5.61
CA TYR A 65 1.53 1.34 -4.95
C TYR A 65 0.49 2.38 -4.60
N LEU A 66 -0.58 2.50 -5.39
CA LEU A 66 -1.60 3.50 -5.15
C LEU A 66 -3.00 2.89 -5.22
N LYS A 67 -3.88 3.40 -4.38
CA LYS A 67 -5.31 3.07 -4.36
C LYS A 67 -6.02 3.57 -5.61
N TYR A 68 -5.59 4.73 -6.12
CA TYR A 68 -6.06 5.37 -7.34
C TYR A 68 -4.85 5.72 -8.20
N GLN A 69 -4.98 5.57 -9.50
CA GLN A 69 -3.97 5.97 -10.46
C GLN A 69 -4.46 7.14 -11.31
N ASP A 70 -3.54 7.99 -11.77
CA ASP A 70 -3.86 9.16 -12.59
C ASP A 70 -4.29 8.82 -14.02
N THR A 71 -3.92 7.63 -14.50
CA THR A 71 -4.19 7.18 -15.87
C THR A 71 -4.54 5.70 -15.92
N ALA A 72 -5.40 5.32 -16.88
CA ALA A 72 -5.77 3.93 -17.10
C ALA A 72 -4.55 3.02 -17.40
N SER A 73 -3.51 3.54 -18.05
CA SER A 73 -2.27 2.78 -18.31
C SER A 73 -1.55 2.42 -17.01
N ARG A 74 -1.45 3.37 -16.08
CA ARG A 74 -0.84 3.13 -14.75
C ARG A 74 -1.69 2.19 -13.91
N GLU A 75 -3.01 2.29 -14.00
CA GLU A 75 -3.91 1.35 -13.33
C GLU A 75 -3.65 -0.08 -13.78
N VAL A 76 -3.56 -0.32 -15.08
CA VAL A 76 -3.25 -1.64 -15.65
C VAL A 76 -1.88 -2.14 -15.18
N GLY A 77 -0.86 -1.27 -15.21
CA GLY A 77 0.50 -1.61 -14.79
C GLY A 77 0.56 -2.01 -13.31
N ASP A 78 -0.04 -1.22 -12.42
CA ASP A 78 -0.02 -1.47 -10.99
C ASP A 78 -0.84 -2.71 -10.61
N ALA A 79 -2.04 -2.86 -11.17
CA ALA A 79 -2.92 -4.01 -10.94
C ALA A 79 -2.35 -5.32 -11.46
N ASN A 80 -1.37 -5.28 -12.37
CA ASN A 80 -0.74 -6.47 -12.93
C ASN A 80 -0.09 -7.36 -11.86
N ILE A 81 0.25 -6.81 -10.68
CA ILE A 81 0.80 -7.60 -9.56
C ILE A 81 -0.11 -8.76 -9.17
N PHE A 82 -1.42 -8.60 -9.29
CA PHE A 82 -2.38 -9.64 -8.95
C PHE A 82 -2.42 -10.80 -9.96
N ASN A 83 -1.82 -10.64 -11.16
CA ASN A 83 -1.67 -11.73 -12.12
C ASN A 83 -0.55 -12.71 -11.74
N LEU A 84 0.25 -12.43 -10.72
CA LEU A 84 1.19 -13.39 -10.12
C LEU A 84 0.50 -14.49 -9.31
N ILE A 85 -0.75 -14.28 -8.88
CA ILE A 85 -1.40 -15.14 -7.91
C ILE A 85 -1.97 -16.37 -8.60
N GLU A 86 -1.50 -17.55 -8.18
CA GLU A 86 -2.12 -18.84 -8.42
C GLU A 86 -2.81 -19.27 -7.13
N PHE A 87 -4.13 -19.13 -7.06
CA PHE A 87 -4.89 -19.28 -5.80
C PHE A 87 -4.79 -20.66 -5.17
N ASP A 88 -4.60 -21.72 -5.97
CA ASP A 88 -4.42 -23.10 -5.51
C ASP A 88 -3.16 -23.33 -4.65
N LYS A 89 -2.24 -22.36 -4.62
CA LYS A 89 -1.03 -22.40 -3.79
C LYS A 89 -1.21 -21.86 -2.38
N TYR A 90 -2.38 -21.27 -2.10
CA TYR A 90 -2.67 -20.66 -0.82
C TYR A 90 -3.70 -21.45 -0.02
N ASP A 91 -3.68 -21.28 1.29
CA ASP A 91 -4.63 -21.89 2.21
C ASP A 91 -5.77 -20.94 2.58
N ALA A 92 -5.56 -19.64 2.39
CA ALA A 92 -6.57 -18.60 2.56
C ALA A 92 -6.20 -17.35 1.74
N VAL A 93 -7.22 -16.50 1.49
CA VAL A 93 -7.09 -15.23 0.76
C VAL A 93 -7.73 -14.11 1.58
N VAL A 94 -7.04 -12.97 1.68
CA VAL A 94 -7.55 -11.71 2.22
C VAL A 94 -7.57 -10.68 1.11
N ILE A 95 -8.69 -10.01 0.89
CA ILE A 95 -8.83 -8.93 -0.10
C ILE A 95 -9.18 -7.63 0.62
N CYS A 96 -8.30 -6.63 0.54
CA CYS A 96 -8.53 -5.31 1.10
C CYS A 96 -9.25 -4.44 0.06
N THR A 97 -10.57 -4.55 0.00
CA THR A 97 -11.39 -3.93 -1.07
C THR A 97 -11.43 -2.41 -0.97
N ASP A 98 -11.34 -1.85 0.23
CA ASP A 98 -11.24 -0.40 0.43
C ASP A 98 -9.93 0.21 -0.09
N ARG A 99 -8.95 -0.63 -0.39
CA ARG A 99 -7.63 -0.26 -0.92
C ARG A 99 -7.49 -0.49 -2.42
N ILE A 100 -8.23 -1.45 -2.98
CA ILE A 100 -8.17 -1.77 -4.41
C ILE A 100 -9.35 -1.06 -5.10
N ARG A 101 -9.13 0.18 -5.55
CA ARG A 101 -10.17 1.04 -6.15
C ARG A 101 -9.99 1.25 -7.65
N THR A 102 -9.03 0.60 -8.27
CA THR A 102 -8.88 0.57 -9.72
C THR A 102 -10.11 -0.10 -10.34
N PRO A 103 -10.83 0.58 -11.23
CA PRO A 103 -12.08 0.06 -11.82
C PRO A 103 -11.90 -1.32 -12.45
N GLY A 104 -12.79 -2.25 -12.12
CA GLY A 104 -12.77 -3.62 -12.62
C GLY A 104 -11.75 -4.55 -11.98
N THR A 105 -10.80 -4.05 -11.20
CA THR A 105 -9.76 -4.88 -10.59
C THR A 105 -10.31 -5.67 -9.42
N GLU A 106 -11.03 -5.03 -8.51
CA GLU A 106 -11.62 -5.68 -7.34
C GLU A 106 -12.66 -6.73 -7.76
N GLU A 107 -13.54 -6.38 -8.68
CA GLU A 107 -14.53 -7.31 -9.23
C GLU A 107 -13.86 -8.48 -9.96
N GLY A 108 -12.81 -8.22 -10.71
CA GLY A 108 -12.03 -9.27 -11.39
C GLY A 108 -11.35 -10.22 -10.42
N LEU A 109 -10.81 -9.71 -9.32
CA LEU A 109 -10.22 -10.53 -8.25
C LEU A 109 -11.27 -11.39 -7.55
N ARG A 110 -12.43 -10.85 -7.22
CA ARG A 110 -13.53 -11.62 -6.63
C ARG A 110 -13.99 -12.74 -7.57
N TRP A 111 -14.18 -12.41 -8.86
CA TRP A 111 -14.55 -13.42 -9.86
C TRP A 111 -13.53 -14.56 -9.90
N ARG A 112 -12.22 -14.24 -9.92
CA ARG A 112 -11.17 -15.26 -9.91
C ARG A 112 -11.21 -16.11 -8.64
N VAL A 113 -11.34 -15.48 -7.47
CA VAL A 113 -11.44 -16.20 -6.19
C VAL A 113 -12.64 -17.13 -6.17
N GLU A 114 -13.81 -16.71 -6.66
CA GLU A 114 -15.01 -17.55 -6.74
C GLU A 114 -14.85 -18.78 -7.65
N HIS A 115 -14.01 -18.69 -8.69
CA HIS A 115 -13.87 -19.75 -9.70
C HIS A 115 -12.59 -20.58 -9.56
N GLU A 116 -11.57 -20.03 -8.90
CA GLU A 116 -10.22 -20.62 -8.84
C GLU A 116 -9.82 -21.05 -7.41
N PHE A 117 -10.66 -20.77 -6.38
CA PHE A 117 -10.29 -20.99 -4.99
C PHE A 117 -11.43 -21.54 -4.13
N ASP A 118 -11.16 -22.65 -3.42
CA ASP A 118 -12.15 -23.32 -2.55
C ASP A 118 -11.89 -23.04 -1.03
N GLY A 119 -10.87 -22.27 -0.70
CA GLY A 119 -10.47 -22.01 0.68
C GLY A 119 -11.18 -20.80 1.30
N PRO A 120 -10.87 -20.47 2.58
CA PRO A 120 -11.40 -19.30 3.27
C PRO A 120 -11.00 -17.99 2.60
N VAL A 121 -11.99 -17.10 2.39
CA VAL A 121 -11.80 -15.74 1.87
C VAL A 121 -12.32 -14.74 2.89
N LEU A 122 -11.49 -13.75 3.20
CA LEU A 122 -11.84 -12.64 4.09
C LEU A 122 -11.79 -11.32 3.32
N ILE A 123 -12.83 -10.53 3.42
CA ILE A 123 -12.87 -9.17 2.89
C ILE A 123 -12.54 -8.17 4.00
N VAL A 124 -11.72 -7.16 3.69
CA VAL A 124 -11.41 -6.04 4.59
C VAL A 124 -11.80 -4.75 3.88
N GLY A 125 -12.61 -3.94 4.54
CA GLY A 125 -13.07 -2.64 4.05
C GLY A 125 -14.54 -2.62 3.71
N ASP A 126 -14.95 -3.20 2.60
CA ASP A 126 -16.37 -3.20 2.19
C ASP A 126 -17.12 -4.43 2.73
N GLU A 127 -18.43 -4.28 2.88
CA GLU A 127 -19.30 -5.43 3.18
C GLU A 127 -19.78 -6.05 1.86
N ILE A 128 -19.44 -7.32 1.64
CA ILE A 128 -19.77 -8.04 0.41
C ILE A 128 -20.58 -9.27 0.76
N GLU A 129 -21.75 -9.40 0.14
CA GLU A 129 -22.65 -10.53 0.36
C GLU A 129 -21.95 -11.85 0.01
N GLY A 130 -22.10 -12.84 0.88
CA GLY A 130 -21.50 -14.17 0.74
C GLY A 130 -20.09 -14.30 1.33
N TYR A 131 -19.47 -13.22 1.76
CA TYR A 131 -18.14 -13.25 2.38
C TYR A 131 -18.17 -12.75 3.83
N LYS A 132 -17.25 -13.28 4.64
CA LYS A 132 -16.94 -12.65 5.92
C LYS A 132 -16.20 -11.36 5.67
N SER A 133 -16.67 -10.27 6.30
CA SER A 133 -16.06 -8.95 6.17
C SER A 133 -15.64 -8.39 7.53
N ILE A 134 -14.55 -7.61 7.50
CA ILE A 134 -14.14 -6.67 8.56
C ILE A 134 -14.28 -5.29 7.95
N ASN A 135 -15.25 -4.52 8.44
CA ASN A 135 -15.54 -3.18 7.97
C ASN A 135 -15.56 -2.16 9.10
N ILE A 136 -15.36 -0.90 8.75
CA ILE A 136 -15.34 0.23 9.66
C ILE A 136 -16.63 1.02 9.46
N ASP A 137 -17.32 1.32 10.55
CA ASP A 137 -18.52 2.15 10.52
C ASP A 137 -18.16 3.64 10.41
N HIS A 138 -17.79 4.06 9.18
CA HIS A 138 -17.41 5.45 8.87
C HIS A 138 -18.52 6.45 9.22
N ARG A 139 -19.80 6.08 8.98
CA ARG A 139 -20.95 6.92 9.29
C ARG A 139 -21.05 7.20 10.78
N LYS A 140 -20.98 6.15 11.61
CA LYS A 140 -21.00 6.29 13.07
C LYS A 140 -19.83 7.10 13.61
N ASN A 141 -18.64 6.89 13.05
CA ASN A 141 -17.43 7.54 13.53
C ASN A 141 -17.46 9.05 13.28
N ILE A 142 -17.85 9.50 12.08
CA ILE A 142 -18.00 10.93 11.77
C ILE A 142 -19.17 11.55 12.54
N CYS A 143 -20.27 10.82 12.68
CA CYS A 143 -21.38 11.26 13.53
C CYS A 143 -20.87 11.54 14.96
N GLY A 144 -20.12 10.62 15.58
CA GLY A 144 -19.59 10.79 16.93
C GLY A 144 -18.60 11.97 17.07
N LEU A 145 -17.76 12.24 16.07
CA LEU A 145 -16.90 13.44 16.07
C LEU A 145 -17.72 14.74 15.99
N THR A 146 -18.73 14.76 15.11
CA THR A 146 -19.60 15.91 14.94
C THR A 146 -20.46 16.15 16.19
N ASP A 147 -21.02 15.09 16.79
CA ASP A 147 -21.75 15.16 18.06
C ASP A 147 -20.88 15.78 19.16
N HIS A 148 -19.61 15.33 19.27
CA HIS A 148 -18.68 15.91 20.23
C HIS A 148 -18.47 17.42 20.06
N LEU A 149 -18.29 17.90 18.83
CA LEU A 149 -18.13 19.33 18.55
C LEU A 149 -19.39 20.13 18.93
N ILE A 150 -20.58 19.55 18.76
CA ILE A 150 -21.84 20.18 19.09
C ILE A 150 -22.13 20.13 20.60
N GLU A 151 -22.03 18.95 21.20
CA GLU A 151 -22.46 18.71 22.58
C GLU A 151 -21.48 19.26 23.62
N VAL A 152 -20.16 19.10 23.35
CA VAL A 152 -19.11 19.49 24.29
C VAL A 152 -18.67 20.94 24.09
N HIS A 153 -18.52 21.38 22.83
CA HIS A 153 -18.02 22.72 22.51
C HIS A 153 -19.13 23.71 22.13
N GLY A 154 -20.35 23.24 21.89
CA GLY A 154 -21.48 24.10 21.53
C GLY A 154 -21.41 24.68 20.11
N TYR A 155 -20.57 24.13 19.24
CA TYR A 155 -20.41 24.61 17.86
C TYR A 155 -21.67 24.31 17.04
N ARG A 156 -22.02 25.24 16.14
CA ARG A 156 -23.21 25.16 15.27
C ARG A 156 -22.90 25.40 13.80
N ASP A 157 -21.84 26.18 13.50
CA ASP A 157 -21.35 26.42 12.15
C ASP A 157 -20.18 25.51 11.90
N ILE A 158 -20.47 24.28 11.46
CA ILE A 158 -19.49 23.19 11.24
C ILE A 158 -19.53 22.82 9.78
N VAL A 159 -18.36 22.57 9.19
CA VAL A 159 -18.22 22.08 7.81
C VAL A 159 -17.48 20.74 7.78
N LEU A 160 -17.75 19.95 6.76
CA LEU A 160 -17.05 18.70 6.48
C LEU A 160 -16.03 18.93 5.36
N LEU A 161 -14.79 18.55 5.59
CA LEU A 161 -13.79 18.34 4.54
C LEU A 161 -13.68 16.84 4.29
N ASP A 162 -14.42 16.38 3.29
CA ASP A 162 -14.51 14.96 2.92
C ASP A 162 -13.40 14.56 1.94
N GLY A 163 -13.27 13.25 1.68
CA GLY A 163 -12.34 12.70 0.71
C GLY A 163 -12.81 12.84 -0.74
N TRP A 164 -12.41 11.88 -1.58
CA TRP A 164 -12.83 11.86 -2.99
C TRP A 164 -14.34 11.79 -3.12
N GLU A 165 -14.91 12.74 -3.86
CA GLU A 165 -16.34 12.76 -4.18
C GLU A 165 -16.78 11.46 -4.87
N ASN A 166 -18.01 11.03 -4.61
CA ASN A 166 -18.64 9.83 -5.21
C ASN A 166 -17.97 8.49 -4.84
N THR A 167 -17.20 8.43 -3.75
CA THR A 167 -16.74 7.15 -3.20
C THR A 167 -17.66 6.67 -2.07
N ALA A 168 -17.78 5.34 -1.90
CA ALA A 168 -18.64 4.78 -0.87
C ALA A 168 -18.28 5.27 0.54
N ASN A 169 -16.97 5.37 0.84
CA ASN A 169 -16.51 5.81 2.16
C ASN A 169 -16.79 7.30 2.40
N SER A 170 -16.63 8.17 1.38
CA SER A 170 -17.00 9.58 1.49
C SER A 170 -18.50 9.73 1.70
N GLU A 171 -19.31 9.00 0.94
CA GLU A 171 -20.77 9.07 1.13
C GLU A 171 -21.21 8.65 2.54
N LEU A 172 -20.61 7.58 3.11
CA LEU A 172 -20.88 7.18 4.49
C LEU A 172 -20.46 8.25 5.50
N LYS A 173 -19.30 8.89 5.30
CA LYS A 173 -18.79 9.97 6.16
C LYS A 173 -19.70 11.18 6.08
N LYS A 174 -20.10 11.61 4.88
CA LYS A 174 -21.04 12.71 4.63
C LYS A 174 -22.40 12.44 5.30
N GLN A 175 -22.93 11.23 5.17
CA GLN A 175 -24.17 10.84 5.84
C GLN A 175 -24.05 10.94 7.36
N GLY A 176 -22.92 10.50 7.94
CA GLY A 176 -22.66 10.63 9.37
C GLY A 176 -22.65 12.09 9.85
N PHE A 177 -22.03 12.98 9.08
CA PHE A 177 -22.05 14.42 9.34
C PHE A 177 -23.46 14.99 9.31
N PHE A 178 -24.22 14.73 8.23
CA PHE A 178 -25.59 15.22 8.11
C PHE A 178 -26.53 14.66 9.18
N ASP A 179 -26.39 13.38 9.56
CA ASP A 179 -27.19 12.78 10.62
C ASP A 179 -26.98 13.47 11.96
N SER A 180 -25.73 13.74 12.33
CA SER A 180 -25.39 14.45 13.55
C SER A 180 -25.98 15.87 13.56
N MET A 181 -25.70 16.67 12.50
CA MET A 181 -26.20 18.04 12.38
C MET A 181 -27.73 18.08 12.50
N LYS A 182 -28.41 17.21 11.75
CA LYS A 182 -29.88 17.11 11.77
C LYS A 182 -30.43 16.69 13.14
N SER A 183 -29.79 15.74 13.83
CA SER A 183 -30.24 15.27 15.15
C SER A 183 -30.19 16.37 16.20
N HIS A 184 -29.30 17.34 16.02
CA HIS A 184 -29.14 18.52 16.88
C HIS A 184 -29.91 19.76 16.38
N GLY A 185 -30.78 19.59 15.37
CA GLY A 185 -31.60 20.68 14.82
C GLY A 185 -30.79 21.74 14.12
N ILE A 186 -29.70 21.39 13.50
CA ILE A 186 -28.86 22.29 12.68
C ILE A 186 -29.08 21.94 11.23
N ASP A 187 -29.60 22.90 10.48
CA ASP A 187 -29.80 22.74 9.02
C ASP A 187 -28.48 22.94 8.29
N VAL A 188 -28.09 21.95 7.51
CA VAL A 188 -26.92 21.97 6.63
C VAL A 188 -27.29 21.37 5.27
N ASP A 189 -26.57 21.78 4.25
CA ASP A 189 -26.71 21.29 2.89
C ASP A 189 -25.33 20.99 2.28
N GLU A 190 -25.28 20.64 1.00
CA GLU A 190 -24.04 20.33 0.29
C GLU A 190 -23.03 21.50 0.28
N SER A 191 -23.45 22.76 0.54
CA SER A 191 -22.51 23.88 0.66
C SER A 191 -21.67 23.85 1.93
N SER A 192 -22.04 22.99 2.87
CA SER A 192 -21.26 22.70 4.09
C SER A 192 -20.22 21.59 3.89
N VAL A 193 -20.10 21.01 2.68
CA VAL A 193 -19.18 19.92 2.35
C VAL A 193 -18.15 20.40 1.35
N TYR A 194 -16.88 20.26 1.70
CA TYR A 194 -15.74 20.45 0.81
C TYR A 194 -15.18 19.05 0.46
N TYR A 195 -14.81 18.86 -0.79
CA TYR A 195 -14.22 17.59 -1.24
C TYR A 195 -12.73 17.73 -1.49
N GLY A 196 -11.99 16.72 -1.10
CA GLY A 196 -10.55 16.64 -1.24
C GLY A 196 -10.07 15.28 -1.74
N ASN A 197 -8.76 15.07 -1.66
CA ASN A 197 -8.09 13.84 -2.12
C ASN A 197 -7.51 13.00 -0.98
N ASN A 198 -7.92 13.25 0.26
CA ASN A 198 -7.38 12.67 1.50
C ASN A 198 -5.91 13.03 1.78
N TRP A 199 -5.34 14.06 1.12
CA TRP A 199 -3.95 14.47 1.26
C TRP A 199 -3.81 15.94 1.67
N PHE A 200 -2.59 16.35 2.05
CA PHE A 200 -2.28 17.68 2.61
C PHE A 200 -2.68 18.86 1.72
N ASP A 201 -2.52 18.71 0.41
CA ASP A 201 -2.82 19.77 -0.56
C ASP A 201 -4.30 20.17 -0.57
N SER A 202 -5.21 19.20 -0.44
CA SER A 202 -6.65 19.49 -0.34
C SER A 202 -6.99 20.25 0.94
N GLY A 203 -6.34 19.90 2.06
CA GLY A 203 -6.50 20.65 3.30
C GLY A 203 -6.06 22.12 3.15
N ARG A 204 -4.91 22.34 2.50
CA ARG A 204 -4.41 23.70 2.20
C ARG A 204 -5.37 24.46 1.31
N GLN A 205 -5.84 23.83 0.23
CA GLN A 205 -6.81 24.45 -0.67
C GLN A 205 -8.10 24.86 0.07
N THR A 206 -8.65 23.95 0.91
CA THR A 206 -9.84 24.25 1.71
C THR A 206 -9.61 25.41 2.67
N ALA A 207 -8.42 25.52 3.30
CA ALA A 207 -8.07 26.66 4.14
C ALA A 207 -8.15 27.98 3.36
N MET A 208 -7.65 28.01 2.12
CA MET A 208 -7.75 29.17 1.24
C MET A 208 -9.21 29.50 0.94
N GLU A 209 -10.00 28.52 0.57
CA GLU A 209 -11.41 28.69 0.20
C GLU A 209 -12.24 29.24 1.36
N ILE A 210 -12.12 28.69 2.57
CA ILE A 210 -12.88 29.15 3.74
C ILE A 210 -12.45 30.53 4.24
N THR A 211 -11.18 30.92 4.04
CA THR A 211 -10.70 32.25 4.45
C THR A 211 -11.01 33.35 3.43
N GLU A 212 -11.14 33.00 2.15
CA GLU A 212 -11.35 33.96 1.07
C GLU A 212 -12.83 34.13 0.68
N ASN A 213 -13.62 33.05 0.77
CA ASN A 213 -14.97 33.02 0.22
C ASN A 213 -16.10 33.06 1.27
N ARG A 214 -15.76 33.12 2.56
CA ARG A 214 -16.75 33.23 3.64
C ARG A 214 -16.65 34.57 4.34
N ASP A 215 -17.80 35.13 4.67
CA ASP A 215 -17.90 36.39 5.47
C ASP A 215 -17.32 36.18 6.89
N ARG A 216 -17.37 34.93 7.39
CA ARG A 216 -16.76 34.52 8.66
C ARG A 216 -16.27 33.06 8.58
N LEU A 217 -15.26 32.74 9.39
CA LEU A 217 -14.76 31.36 9.52
C LEU A 217 -15.85 30.46 10.13
N PRO A 218 -15.96 29.18 9.71
CA PRO A 218 -16.73 28.18 10.45
C PRO A 218 -16.14 27.99 11.83
N GLN A 219 -16.94 27.57 12.81
CA GLN A 219 -16.46 27.29 14.16
C GLN A 219 -15.61 26.03 14.21
N ALA A 220 -15.91 25.05 13.33
CA ALA A 220 -15.14 23.82 13.24
C ALA A 220 -15.13 23.22 11.84
N VAL A 221 -14.08 22.43 11.55
CA VAL A 221 -13.96 21.58 10.37
C VAL A 221 -13.78 20.14 10.80
N VAL A 222 -14.68 19.26 10.37
CA VAL A 222 -14.52 17.80 10.49
C VAL A 222 -13.80 17.33 9.24
N CYS A 223 -12.58 16.78 9.37
CA CYS A 223 -11.80 16.31 8.24
C CYS A 223 -11.88 14.78 8.14
N ALA A 224 -12.06 14.27 6.93
CA ALA A 224 -12.15 12.84 6.63
C ALA A 224 -10.78 12.12 6.64
N SER A 225 -9.66 12.85 6.79
CA SER A 225 -8.33 12.30 7.04
C SER A 225 -7.47 13.26 7.84
N ASP A 226 -6.50 12.73 8.58
CA ASP A 226 -5.54 13.54 9.33
C ASP A 226 -4.59 14.32 8.42
N HIS A 227 -4.24 13.78 7.25
CA HIS A 227 -3.41 14.51 6.29
C HIS A 227 -4.08 15.80 5.81
N MET A 228 -5.39 15.75 5.53
CA MET A 228 -6.16 16.96 5.19
C MET A 228 -6.25 17.90 6.38
N ALA A 229 -6.50 17.38 7.59
CA ALA A 229 -6.57 18.20 8.81
C ALA A 229 -5.25 18.93 9.08
N LEU A 230 -4.10 18.26 8.89
CA LEU A 230 -2.77 18.85 9.05
C LEU A 230 -2.46 19.88 7.97
N GLY A 231 -2.82 19.60 6.71
CA GLY A 231 -2.68 20.57 5.62
C GLY A 231 -3.53 21.83 5.84
N LEU A 232 -4.76 21.65 6.31
CA LEU A 232 -5.68 22.72 6.69
C LEU A 232 -5.09 23.57 7.82
N ALA A 233 -4.66 22.94 8.93
CA ALA A 233 -4.09 23.63 10.08
C ALA A 233 -2.84 24.44 9.72
N ALA A 234 -1.93 23.85 8.93
CA ALA A 234 -0.69 24.52 8.50
C ALA A 234 -0.96 25.76 7.64
N GLU A 235 -1.90 25.73 6.72
CA GLU A 235 -2.27 26.87 5.88
C GLU A 235 -3.00 27.95 6.68
N LEU A 236 -3.91 27.55 7.59
CA LEU A 236 -4.61 28.49 8.48
C LEU A 236 -3.63 29.26 9.36
N GLU A 237 -2.63 28.57 9.94
CA GLU A 237 -1.58 29.22 10.73
C GLU A 237 -0.79 30.24 9.90
N GLN A 238 -0.43 29.93 8.66
CA GLN A 238 0.23 30.90 7.75
C GLN A 238 -0.62 32.13 7.47
N ARG A 239 -1.95 32.00 7.50
CA ARG A 239 -2.92 33.09 7.32
C ARG A 239 -3.24 33.81 8.63
N GLY A 240 -2.62 33.43 9.75
CA GLY A 240 -2.80 34.03 11.07
C GLY A 240 -4.07 33.59 11.79
N VAL A 241 -4.69 32.49 11.34
CA VAL A 241 -5.87 31.86 11.97
C VAL A 241 -5.40 30.80 12.95
N ARG A 242 -5.82 30.90 14.20
CA ARG A 242 -5.36 30.02 15.29
C ARG A 242 -6.28 28.80 15.44
N VAL A 243 -5.68 27.64 15.61
CA VAL A 243 -6.38 26.39 15.92
C VAL A 243 -6.03 26.01 17.37
N PRO A 244 -7.01 25.83 18.28
CA PRO A 244 -8.47 25.82 18.04
C PRO A 244 -9.18 27.15 18.28
N GLU A 245 -8.50 28.24 18.67
CA GLU A 245 -9.10 29.45 19.23
C GLU A 245 -10.03 30.16 18.23
N ASP A 246 -9.66 30.20 16.95
CA ASP A 246 -10.45 30.86 15.90
C ASP A 246 -11.27 29.84 15.09
N ILE A 247 -10.78 28.59 14.97
CA ILE A 247 -11.44 27.48 14.30
C ILE A 247 -10.97 26.14 14.85
N ALA A 248 -11.88 25.27 15.23
CA ALA A 248 -11.55 23.90 15.67
C ALA A 248 -11.39 22.97 14.47
N ILE A 249 -10.54 21.95 14.60
CA ILE A 249 -10.30 20.95 13.56
C ILE A 249 -10.35 19.56 14.18
N THR A 250 -10.97 18.60 13.49
CA THR A 250 -10.84 17.18 13.81
C THR A 250 -10.35 16.40 12.62
N GLY A 251 -9.68 15.26 12.86
CA GLY A 251 -9.12 14.39 11.84
C GLY A 251 -9.72 12.99 11.85
N TYR A 252 -9.16 12.12 11.05
CA TYR A 252 -9.55 10.73 10.89
C TYR A 252 -8.31 9.90 10.55
N ASP A 253 -8.17 8.69 11.11
CA ASP A 253 -7.09 7.70 11.05
C ASP A 253 -6.09 7.76 12.22
N ALA A 254 -6.13 8.78 13.06
CA ALA A 254 -5.21 9.03 14.18
C ALA A 254 -3.72 8.93 13.79
N ALA A 255 -3.39 9.43 12.58
CA ALA A 255 -2.03 9.54 12.08
C ALA A 255 -1.30 10.69 12.79
N GLU A 256 -0.57 10.40 13.85
CA GLU A 256 0.15 11.43 14.60
C GLU A 256 1.41 11.91 13.87
N THR A 257 1.72 13.19 14.02
CA THR A 257 2.98 13.76 13.59
C THR A 257 3.98 13.76 14.76
N ASN A 258 5.27 13.53 14.48
CA ASN A 258 6.34 13.75 15.43
C ASN A 258 6.79 15.21 15.50
N ASP A 259 6.09 16.10 14.79
CA ASP A 259 6.40 17.54 14.79
C ASP A 259 5.67 18.24 15.93
N ASP A 260 6.41 18.58 16.99
CA ASP A 260 5.89 19.29 18.16
C ASP A 260 5.35 20.69 17.83
N ARG A 261 5.56 21.19 16.61
CA ARG A 261 4.99 22.47 16.12
C ARG A 261 3.55 22.31 15.67
N VAL A 262 3.09 21.08 15.43
CA VAL A 262 1.73 20.82 14.97
C VAL A 262 0.84 20.54 16.17
N ILE A 263 -0.33 21.18 16.18
CA ILE A 263 -1.32 20.94 17.24
C ILE A 263 -1.74 19.46 17.23
N PRO A 264 -1.77 18.78 18.39
CA PRO A 264 -2.26 17.41 18.49
C PRO A 264 -3.73 17.34 18.02
N LEU A 265 -3.98 16.53 16.98
CA LEU A 265 -5.32 16.39 16.42
C LEU A 265 -6.22 15.55 17.32
N THR A 266 -7.46 15.99 17.50
CA THR A 266 -8.57 15.10 17.88
C THR A 266 -8.98 14.34 16.64
N SER A 267 -8.88 13.00 16.67
CA SER A 267 -9.03 12.16 15.49
C SER A 267 -9.67 10.81 15.80
N VAL A 268 -10.32 10.20 14.82
CA VAL A 268 -10.80 8.81 14.93
C VAL A 268 -9.63 7.86 14.84
N ASP A 269 -9.40 7.04 15.86
CA ASP A 269 -8.42 5.96 15.86
C ASP A 269 -9.07 4.64 15.43
N ILE A 270 -8.72 4.19 14.24
CA ILE A 270 -9.14 2.91 13.68
C ILE A 270 -8.27 1.80 14.30
N PRO A 271 -8.87 0.72 14.85
CA PRO A 271 -8.12 -0.35 15.50
C PRO A 271 -7.48 -1.30 14.48
N ALA A 272 -6.82 -0.78 13.45
CA ALA A 272 -6.34 -1.55 12.30
C ALA A 272 -5.40 -2.70 12.69
N LYS A 273 -4.55 -2.52 13.71
CA LYS A 273 -3.69 -3.60 14.22
C LYS A 273 -4.53 -4.76 14.80
N VAL A 274 -5.55 -4.45 15.57
CA VAL A 274 -6.45 -5.45 16.16
C VAL A 274 -7.29 -6.14 15.09
N ASP A 275 -7.73 -5.39 14.08
CA ASP A 275 -8.43 -5.92 12.91
C ASP A 275 -7.54 -6.93 12.15
N GLY A 276 -6.25 -6.63 11.97
CA GLY A 276 -5.29 -7.54 11.38
C GLY A 276 -5.06 -8.82 12.20
N GLU A 277 -4.91 -8.69 13.52
CA GLU A 277 -4.80 -9.85 14.40
C GLU A 277 -6.05 -10.74 14.36
N TYR A 278 -7.23 -10.11 14.33
CA TYR A 278 -8.48 -10.86 14.22
C TYR A 278 -8.61 -11.55 12.87
N ALA A 279 -8.23 -10.89 11.78
CA ALA A 279 -8.23 -11.46 10.44
C ALA A 279 -7.43 -12.76 10.38
N ALA A 280 -6.21 -12.77 10.92
CA ALA A 280 -5.37 -13.96 10.96
C ALA A 280 -5.96 -15.07 11.86
N LYS A 281 -6.56 -14.71 13.02
CA LYS A 281 -7.27 -15.66 13.91
C LYS A 281 -8.46 -16.29 13.21
N TRP A 282 -9.24 -15.49 12.49
CA TRP A 282 -10.41 -15.98 11.78
C TRP A 282 -10.02 -16.96 10.67
N ILE A 283 -9.01 -16.62 9.87
CA ILE A 283 -8.47 -17.51 8.85
C ILE A 283 -8.02 -18.85 9.45
N ASP A 284 -7.27 -18.81 10.55
CA ASP A 284 -6.82 -20.04 11.21
C ASP A 284 -8.00 -20.87 11.74
N ALA A 285 -9.05 -20.22 12.25
CA ALA A 285 -10.26 -20.92 12.69
C ALA A 285 -10.96 -21.61 11.51
N GLU A 286 -11.15 -20.93 10.39
CA GLU A 286 -11.77 -21.51 9.18
C GLU A 286 -10.95 -22.67 8.60
N ILE A 287 -9.63 -22.49 8.44
CA ILE A 287 -8.74 -23.56 7.93
C ILE A 287 -8.80 -24.81 8.81
N ASN A 288 -9.01 -24.66 10.11
CA ASN A 288 -9.02 -25.76 11.08
C ASN A 288 -10.43 -26.17 11.52
N GLY A 289 -11.49 -25.67 10.87
CA GLY A 289 -12.89 -25.99 11.17
C GLY A 289 -13.32 -25.60 12.59
N ARG A 290 -12.79 -24.50 13.12
CA ARG A 290 -13.10 -23.98 14.46
C ARG A 290 -14.02 -22.77 14.35
N SER A 291 -14.93 -22.59 15.30
CA SER A 291 -15.74 -21.38 15.43
C SER A 291 -14.97 -20.28 16.15
N LEU A 292 -15.06 -19.06 15.68
CA LEU A 292 -14.54 -17.88 16.35
C LEU A 292 -15.70 -16.94 16.71
N GLU A 293 -15.59 -16.24 17.85
CA GLU A 293 -16.57 -15.23 18.24
C GLU A 293 -16.67 -14.11 17.20
N ASN A 294 -17.88 -13.59 17.03
CA ASN A 294 -18.11 -12.48 16.13
C ASN A 294 -17.38 -11.22 16.62
N TYR A 295 -16.56 -10.67 15.76
CA TYR A 295 -15.85 -9.43 15.96
C TYR A 295 -16.47 -8.33 15.09
N ARG A 296 -16.54 -7.13 15.64
CA ARG A 296 -16.85 -5.90 14.91
C ARG A 296 -15.74 -4.89 15.18
N SER A 297 -15.14 -4.38 14.14
CA SER A 297 -14.20 -3.27 14.26
C SER A 297 -14.90 -2.08 14.90
N SER A 298 -14.31 -1.51 15.93
CA SER A 298 -14.86 -0.37 16.65
C SER A 298 -13.78 0.66 16.88
N ALA A 299 -13.87 1.75 16.17
CA ALA A 299 -12.96 2.88 16.32
C ALA A 299 -13.16 3.56 17.69
N SER A 300 -12.11 4.19 18.17
CA SER A 300 -12.11 5.09 19.33
C SER A 300 -11.74 6.50 18.90
N ILE A 301 -11.93 7.49 19.79
CA ILE A 301 -11.46 8.85 19.52
C ILE A 301 -10.15 9.05 20.27
N HIS A 302 -9.12 9.41 19.50
CA HIS A 302 -7.89 9.97 20.04
C HIS A 302 -8.10 11.45 20.32
N TRP A 303 -8.04 11.83 21.58
CA TRP A 303 -8.27 13.19 22.01
C TRP A 303 -7.00 14.02 21.87
N GLY A 304 -7.04 15.06 21.06
CA GLY A 304 -6.02 16.09 20.93
C GLY A 304 -6.56 17.45 21.37
N LYS A 305 -5.79 18.51 21.07
CA LYS A 305 -6.16 19.89 21.41
C LYS A 305 -6.87 20.61 20.29
N SER A 306 -6.85 20.08 19.08
CA SER A 306 -7.32 20.77 17.88
C SER A 306 -8.83 21.04 17.84
N CYS A 307 -9.62 20.35 18.65
CA CYS A 307 -11.06 20.61 18.82
C CYS A 307 -11.37 21.61 19.94
N GLY A 308 -10.38 21.99 20.76
CA GLY A 308 -10.56 22.84 21.95
C GLY A 308 -10.66 22.08 23.28
N CYS A 309 -10.49 20.75 23.30
CA CYS A 309 -10.42 19.97 24.52
C CYS A 309 -9.15 20.25 25.33
N GLU A 310 -9.27 20.36 26.66
CA GLU A 310 -8.12 20.51 27.55
C GLU A 310 -7.37 19.19 27.76
N HIS A 311 -8.07 18.07 27.71
CA HIS A 311 -7.50 16.74 27.90
C HIS A 311 -7.03 16.15 26.59
N CYS A 312 -5.76 15.70 26.56
CA CYS A 312 -5.22 14.91 25.48
C CYS A 312 -5.10 13.45 25.88
N THR A 313 -5.35 12.54 24.95
CA THR A 313 -4.92 11.14 25.12
C THR A 313 -3.40 11.11 25.20
N GLU A 314 -2.82 10.31 26.11
CA GLU A 314 -1.38 10.13 26.14
C GLU A 314 -0.89 9.67 24.76
N LYS A 315 0.15 10.30 24.23
CA LYS A 315 0.72 9.90 22.95
C LYS A 315 1.16 8.44 23.03
N PRO A 316 0.59 7.53 22.27
CA PRO A 316 1.24 6.23 22.09
C PRO A 316 2.62 6.51 21.50
N GLY A 317 3.64 5.73 21.88
CA GLY A 317 5.04 6.01 21.54
C GLY A 317 5.28 6.38 20.08
N LYS A 318 6.39 7.06 19.81
CA LYS A 318 6.79 7.68 18.53
C LYS A 318 6.15 6.98 17.31
N ARG A 319 5.23 7.66 16.65
CA ARG A 319 4.64 7.25 15.38
C ARG A 319 5.44 7.88 14.25
N ASP A 320 5.82 7.09 13.29
CA ASP A 320 6.59 7.56 12.14
C ASP A 320 5.65 8.18 11.11
N VAL A 321 5.63 9.51 11.03
CA VAL A 321 4.88 10.22 10.00
C VAL A 321 5.83 10.62 8.88
N THR A 322 6.38 9.61 8.22
CA THR A 322 7.34 9.77 7.13
C THR A 322 6.77 10.65 6.01
N ALA A 323 5.47 10.48 5.69
CA ALA A 323 4.79 11.29 4.69
C ALA A 323 4.76 12.79 5.04
N TRP A 324 4.52 13.15 6.32
CA TRP A 324 4.59 14.54 6.78
C TRP A 324 6.00 15.08 6.66
N ASN A 325 6.98 14.32 7.15
CA ASN A 325 8.38 14.73 7.12
C ASN A 325 8.88 14.96 5.69
N MET A 326 8.47 14.13 4.73
CA MET A 326 8.80 14.31 3.32
C MET A 326 8.19 15.59 2.72
N ASN A 327 7.00 16.00 3.16
CA ASN A 327 6.34 17.21 2.68
C ASN A 327 6.82 18.49 3.40
N THR A 328 7.31 18.38 4.65
CA THR A 328 7.69 19.54 5.47
C THR A 328 9.19 19.74 5.58
N GLN A 329 10.00 18.70 5.33
CA GLN A 329 11.47 18.78 5.33
C GLN A 329 12.02 18.36 3.96
N PRO A 330 12.02 19.28 2.96
CA PRO A 330 12.69 19.01 1.70
C PRO A 330 14.19 18.98 1.94
N GLY A 331 14.82 17.82 1.93
CA GLY A 331 16.26 17.82 1.94
C GLY A 331 17.01 16.53 2.19
N SER A 332 16.57 15.62 3.04
CA SER A 332 17.41 14.45 3.35
C SER A 332 17.18 13.24 2.40
N TYR A 333 15.96 12.81 2.22
CA TYR A 333 15.67 11.68 1.32
C TYR A 333 15.58 12.11 -0.15
N GLY A 334 14.98 13.28 -0.43
CA GLY A 334 14.86 13.79 -1.80
C GLY A 334 16.22 14.00 -2.48
N SER A 335 17.23 14.50 -1.74
CA SER A 335 18.57 14.64 -2.29
C SER A 335 19.22 13.31 -2.63
N TYR A 336 19.06 12.30 -1.78
CA TYR A 336 19.63 10.98 -1.96
C TYR A 336 19.02 10.25 -3.18
N TYR A 337 17.71 10.28 -3.32
CA TYR A 337 17.04 9.68 -4.47
C TYR A 337 17.31 10.44 -5.79
N ASN A 338 17.52 11.75 -5.73
CA ASN A 338 17.97 12.52 -6.90
C ASN A 338 19.35 12.08 -7.36
N HIS A 339 20.31 11.88 -6.44
CA HIS A 339 21.64 11.36 -6.79
C HIS A 339 21.54 9.94 -7.39
N MET A 340 20.73 9.06 -6.82
CA MET A 340 20.50 7.74 -7.40
C MET A 340 20.00 7.85 -8.84
N MET A 341 19.05 8.75 -9.11
CA MET A 341 18.51 8.93 -10.45
C MET A 341 19.58 9.46 -11.42
N GLU A 342 20.40 10.43 -10.99
CA GLU A 342 21.53 10.93 -11.78
C GLU A 342 22.51 9.80 -12.13
N ASP A 343 22.84 8.98 -11.14
CA ASP A 343 23.72 7.82 -11.33
C ASP A 343 23.10 6.80 -12.29
N LEU A 344 21.82 6.46 -12.14
CA LEU A 344 21.12 5.53 -13.04
C LEU A 344 21.06 6.03 -14.49
N LEU A 345 20.79 7.31 -14.69
CA LEU A 345 20.73 7.94 -16.02
C LEU A 345 22.10 8.04 -16.70
N SER A 346 23.18 8.02 -15.93
CA SER A 346 24.55 8.06 -16.45
C SER A 346 25.01 6.71 -16.99
N GLN A 347 24.40 5.61 -16.58
CA GLN A 347 24.83 4.26 -16.93
C GLN A 347 24.58 3.95 -18.41
N ARG A 348 25.52 3.22 -19.02
CA ARG A 348 25.48 2.79 -20.43
C ARG A 348 25.45 1.27 -20.55
N ASP A 349 25.91 0.58 -19.53
CA ASP A 349 25.95 -0.88 -19.44
C ASP A 349 24.90 -1.35 -18.42
N TYR A 350 24.19 -2.42 -18.77
CA TYR A 350 23.10 -2.90 -17.91
C TYR A 350 23.61 -3.52 -16.58
N ARG A 351 24.83 -4.05 -16.55
CA ARG A 351 25.43 -4.57 -15.30
C ARG A 351 25.72 -3.43 -14.32
N GLU A 352 26.30 -2.34 -14.84
CA GLU A 352 26.53 -1.14 -14.03
C GLU A 352 25.23 -0.50 -13.58
N PHE A 353 24.19 -0.54 -14.41
CA PHE A 353 22.87 -0.08 -14.04
C PHE A 353 22.31 -0.83 -12.84
N TYR A 354 22.35 -2.17 -12.84
CA TYR A 354 21.88 -2.95 -11.69
C TYR A 354 22.84 -2.90 -10.50
N ASN A 355 24.14 -2.74 -10.70
CA ASN A 355 25.09 -2.45 -9.63
C ASN A 355 24.72 -1.16 -8.91
N THR A 356 24.37 -0.12 -9.65
CA THR A 356 23.91 1.15 -9.07
C THR A 356 22.66 0.93 -8.23
N ILE A 357 21.63 0.24 -8.72
CA ILE A 357 20.44 -0.09 -7.91
C ILE A 357 20.83 -0.81 -6.62
N PHE A 358 21.70 -1.81 -6.72
CA PHE A 358 22.13 -2.60 -5.56
C PHE A 358 22.88 -1.77 -4.52
N GLN A 359 23.71 -0.82 -4.95
CA GLN A 359 24.42 0.08 -4.05
C GLN A 359 23.48 0.96 -3.22
N TYR A 360 22.32 1.30 -3.76
CA TYR A 360 21.30 2.09 -3.08
C TYR A 360 20.31 1.25 -2.26
N ALA A 361 20.37 -0.09 -2.30
CA ALA A 361 19.47 -0.98 -1.56
C ALA A 361 19.55 -0.84 -0.03
N HIS A 362 20.69 -0.34 0.49
CA HIS A 362 20.89 -0.13 1.93
C HIS A 362 20.12 1.09 2.50
N THR A 363 19.44 1.87 1.69
CA THR A 363 18.63 3.01 2.15
C THR A 363 17.45 2.61 3.02
N ASP A 364 16.87 1.43 2.78
CA ASP A 364 15.96 0.80 3.73
C ASP A 364 16.75 -0.22 4.56
N GLY A 365 17.45 0.30 5.58
CA GLY A 365 18.43 -0.45 6.38
C GLY A 365 17.88 -1.60 7.21
N ASN A 366 16.58 -1.87 7.16
CA ASN A 366 15.91 -2.92 7.93
C ASN A 366 15.36 -4.05 7.07
N MET A 367 15.60 -4.06 5.75
CA MET A 367 15.20 -5.17 4.90
C MET A 367 15.99 -6.44 5.26
N SER A 368 15.29 -7.52 5.60
CA SER A 368 15.88 -8.84 5.79
C SER A 368 16.26 -9.47 4.44
N SER A 369 15.44 -9.26 3.42
CA SER A 369 15.75 -9.68 2.06
C SER A 369 15.05 -8.78 1.03
N PHE A 370 15.70 -8.64 -0.13
CA PHE A 370 15.16 -7.95 -1.29
C PHE A 370 15.48 -8.74 -2.57
N SER A 371 14.54 -8.81 -3.48
CA SER A 371 14.73 -9.41 -4.81
C SER A 371 14.12 -8.53 -5.90
N LEU A 372 14.89 -8.28 -6.96
CA LEU A 372 14.43 -7.64 -8.19
C LEU A 372 14.27 -8.71 -9.27
N CYS A 373 13.04 -9.02 -9.64
CA CYS A 373 12.65 -10.12 -10.50
C CYS A 373 12.10 -9.58 -11.83
N LEU A 374 12.73 -9.92 -12.93
CA LEU A 374 12.42 -9.36 -14.25
C LEU A 374 11.85 -10.40 -15.21
N ASN A 375 10.90 -9.98 -16.02
CA ASN A 375 10.43 -10.73 -17.17
C ASN A 375 11.59 -11.02 -18.13
N GLU A 376 11.54 -12.14 -18.84
CA GLU A 376 12.58 -12.62 -19.74
C GLU A 376 13.05 -11.57 -20.76
N TYR A 377 12.15 -10.76 -21.28
CA TYR A 377 12.45 -9.72 -22.28
C TYR A 377 13.40 -8.64 -21.75
N TRP A 378 13.42 -8.40 -20.43
CA TRP A 378 14.24 -7.36 -19.81
C TRP A 378 15.69 -7.78 -19.58
N LYS A 379 15.98 -9.07 -19.62
CA LYS A 379 17.34 -9.59 -19.65
C LYS A 379 18.01 -9.33 -21.00
N PHE A 380 17.22 -9.34 -22.09
CA PHE A 380 17.74 -9.23 -23.46
C PHE A 380 17.14 -8.01 -24.14
N PRO A 381 17.72 -6.79 -23.95
CA PRO A 381 17.23 -5.56 -24.58
C PRO A 381 17.06 -5.66 -26.08
N GLU A 382 17.75 -6.61 -26.70
CA GLU A 382 17.69 -6.89 -28.14
C GLU A 382 16.33 -7.41 -28.61
N VAL A 383 15.62 -8.13 -27.77
CA VAL A 383 14.31 -8.73 -28.07
C VAL A 383 13.19 -7.69 -27.92
N MET A 384 13.40 -6.67 -27.11
CA MET A 384 12.38 -5.67 -26.77
C MET A 384 12.08 -4.64 -27.87
N MET A 385 12.84 -4.61 -28.95
CA MET A 385 12.60 -3.68 -30.07
C MET A 385 11.37 -4.04 -30.92
N GLY A 386 10.69 -5.16 -30.63
CA GLY A 386 9.40 -5.47 -31.20
C GLY A 386 8.26 -4.96 -30.30
N SER A 387 7.13 -4.63 -30.89
CA SER A 387 5.90 -4.13 -30.29
C SER A 387 5.24 -5.04 -29.21
N ASN A 388 5.95 -6.01 -28.64
CA ASN A 388 5.43 -7.10 -27.82
C ASN A 388 5.89 -7.07 -26.36
N ALA A 389 6.21 -5.89 -25.80
CA ALA A 389 6.37 -5.79 -24.35
C ALA A 389 5.05 -6.23 -23.69
N LEU A 390 5.14 -7.18 -22.75
CA LEU A 390 3.97 -7.61 -22.00
C LEU A 390 3.37 -6.42 -21.26
N ARG A 391 2.10 -6.17 -21.54
CA ARG A 391 1.31 -5.18 -20.81
C ARG A 391 0.59 -5.80 -19.64
N VAL A 392 0.23 -7.07 -19.76
CA VAL A 392 -0.53 -7.82 -18.76
C VAL A 392 0.11 -9.20 -18.58
N GLY A 393 0.28 -9.61 -17.34
CA GLY A 393 0.87 -10.89 -16.98
C GLY A 393 2.40 -10.86 -16.90
N TYR A 394 2.97 -12.04 -16.80
CA TYR A 394 4.40 -12.27 -16.60
C TYR A 394 4.89 -13.36 -17.54
N THR A 395 6.19 -13.35 -17.87
CA THR A 395 6.80 -14.44 -18.63
C THR A 395 6.92 -15.69 -17.75
N LYS A 396 6.91 -16.87 -18.39
CA LYS A 396 7.08 -18.13 -17.67
C LYS A 396 8.40 -18.18 -16.90
N ASN A 397 9.47 -17.71 -17.51
CA ASN A 397 10.78 -17.60 -16.90
C ASN A 397 10.95 -16.19 -16.32
N ILE A 398 11.30 -16.11 -15.06
CA ILE A 398 11.63 -14.88 -14.34
C ILE A 398 13.11 -14.91 -13.99
N TYR A 399 13.79 -13.80 -14.20
CA TYR A 399 15.20 -13.61 -13.88
C TYR A 399 15.33 -12.70 -12.65
N ARG A 400 15.84 -13.26 -11.54
CA ARG A 400 16.14 -12.47 -10.34
C ARG A 400 17.53 -11.84 -10.48
N VAL A 401 17.57 -10.61 -10.96
CA VAL A 401 18.83 -9.91 -11.26
C VAL A 401 19.51 -9.33 -10.03
N ILE A 402 18.75 -9.03 -8.99
CA ILE A 402 19.29 -8.58 -7.70
C ILE A 402 18.70 -9.46 -6.59
N ARG A 403 19.59 -9.95 -5.73
CA ARG A 403 19.26 -10.56 -4.46
C ARG A 403 20.09 -9.90 -3.37
N SER A 404 19.44 -9.38 -2.33
CA SER A 404 20.11 -8.83 -1.15
C SER A 404 19.59 -9.52 0.09
N CYS A 405 20.46 -9.81 1.04
CA CYS A 405 20.13 -10.32 2.37
C CYS A 405 20.62 -9.31 3.42
N GLY A 406 19.89 -9.19 4.54
CA GLY A 406 20.10 -8.16 5.55
C GLY A 406 21.44 -8.19 6.29
N ASP A 407 22.20 -9.26 6.15
CA ASP A 407 23.55 -9.43 6.69
C ASP A 407 24.67 -8.84 5.80
N GLY A 408 24.29 -8.13 4.73
CA GLY A 408 25.21 -7.56 3.75
C GLY A 408 25.62 -8.55 2.66
N ASP A 409 25.13 -9.79 2.72
CA ASP A 409 25.27 -10.76 1.64
C ASP A 409 24.29 -10.40 0.52
N GLY A 410 24.81 -10.12 -0.65
CA GLY A 410 23.99 -9.79 -1.81
C GLY A 410 24.69 -10.16 -3.10
N ALA A 411 23.92 -10.47 -4.12
CA ALA A 411 24.43 -10.85 -5.42
C ALA A 411 23.64 -10.19 -6.53
N ILE A 412 24.35 -9.82 -7.58
CA ILE A 412 23.77 -9.52 -8.89
C ILE A 412 24.06 -10.73 -9.75
N ASP A 413 23.01 -11.47 -10.10
CA ASP A 413 23.11 -12.68 -10.90
C ASP A 413 22.10 -12.62 -12.05
N PHE A 414 22.61 -12.60 -13.27
CA PHE A 414 21.76 -12.58 -14.46
C PHE A 414 21.35 -13.99 -14.93
N ASP A 415 21.83 -15.02 -14.29
CA ASP A 415 21.53 -16.40 -14.63
C ASP A 415 20.62 -17.10 -13.60
N ASP A 416 20.30 -16.41 -12.48
CA ASP A 416 19.30 -16.88 -11.52
C ASP A 416 17.90 -16.80 -12.13
N CYS A 417 17.42 -17.91 -12.65
CA CYS A 417 16.19 -18.04 -13.40
C CYS A 417 15.29 -19.12 -12.80
N PHE A 418 14.00 -18.81 -12.67
CA PHE A 418 13.00 -19.75 -12.16
C PHE A 418 11.64 -19.56 -12.85
N ASP A 419 10.77 -20.55 -12.74
CA ASP A 419 9.39 -20.49 -13.23
C ASP A 419 8.59 -19.48 -12.39
N VAL A 420 7.85 -18.58 -13.03
CA VAL A 420 7.07 -17.52 -12.36
C VAL A 420 6.13 -18.07 -11.28
N SER A 421 5.65 -19.28 -11.47
CA SER A 421 4.79 -19.96 -10.50
C SER A 421 5.43 -20.18 -9.13
N ARG A 422 6.75 -20.12 -9.03
CA ARG A 422 7.46 -20.18 -7.73
C ARG A 422 7.46 -18.84 -6.99
N LEU A 423 7.17 -17.72 -7.68
CA LEU A 423 7.27 -16.35 -7.17
C LEU A 423 8.70 -15.98 -6.75
N ILE A 424 9.25 -16.67 -5.77
CA ILE A 424 10.66 -16.66 -5.35
C ILE A 424 11.05 -18.04 -4.82
N PRO A 425 12.31 -18.45 -5.01
CA PRO A 425 12.78 -19.76 -4.54
C PRO A 425 12.68 -19.96 -3.02
N GLU A 426 12.81 -18.89 -2.24
CA GLU A 426 12.79 -18.90 -0.78
C GLU A 426 11.44 -19.35 -0.19
N LEU A 427 10.34 -19.18 -0.92
CA LEU A 427 9.03 -19.69 -0.50
C LEU A 427 8.98 -21.22 -0.40
N ASP A 428 9.78 -21.92 -1.20
CA ASP A 428 9.85 -23.39 -1.18
C ASP A 428 10.98 -23.91 -0.28
N ALA A 429 11.79 -23.02 0.28
CA ALA A 429 12.89 -23.40 1.17
C ALA A 429 12.35 -23.85 2.54
N ASP A 430 13.05 -24.82 3.13
CA ASP A 430 12.82 -25.17 4.54
C ASP A 430 13.34 -24.05 5.43
N ARG A 431 12.48 -23.51 6.28
CA ARG A 431 12.78 -22.38 7.16
C ARG A 431 12.25 -22.67 8.56
N ASP A 432 13.03 -22.32 9.56
CA ASP A 432 12.68 -22.51 10.97
C ASP A 432 11.51 -21.60 11.42
N ARG A 433 11.27 -20.48 10.71
CA ARG A 433 10.29 -19.48 11.09
C ARG A 433 9.40 -19.08 9.92
N PRO A 434 8.15 -18.70 10.18
CA PRO A 434 7.29 -18.08 9.17
C PRO A 434 7.83 -16.71 8.76
N GLU A 435 7.50 -16.30 7.55
CA GLU A 435 7.96 -15.05 6.97
C GLU A 435 6.87 -14.39 6.13
N ALA A 436 6.91 -13.06 6.05
CA ALA A 436 6.07 -12.29 5.15
C ALA A 436 6.91 -11.78 3.98
N TYR A 437 6.41 -12.03 2.76
CA TYR A 437 6.97 -11.52 1.51
C TYR A 437 5.98 -10.56 0.88
N ILE A 438 6.44 -9.34 0.58
CA ILE A 438 5.61 -8.31 -0.05
C ILE A 438 6.05 -8.14 -1.49
N PHE A 439 5.14 -8.44 -2.40
CA PHE A 439 5.31 -8.36 -3.85
C PHE A 439 4.76 -7.04 -4.33
N THR A 440 5.56 -6.28 -5.07
CA THR A 440 5.19 -5.00 -5.65
C THR A 440 5.50 -4.98 -7.14
N PRO A 441 4.68 -4.32 -7.98
CA PRO A 441 4.87 -4.32 -9.43
C PRO A 441 6.11 -3.53 -9.83
N LEU A 442 6.77 -3.95 -10.88
CA LEU A 442 7.78 -3.17 -11.60
C LEU A 442 7.22 -2.86 -12.98
N ASN A 443 6.75 -1.64 -13.18
CA ASN A 443 6.10 -1.22 -14.41
C ASN A 443 6.39 0.26 -14.72
N PHE A 444 6.23 0.63 -15.97
CA PHE A 444 6.12 2.03 -16.37
C PHE A 444 4.92 2.17 -17.29
N ASP A 445 3.93 2.95 -16.85
CA ASP A 445 2.57 2.91 -17.39
C ASP A 445 2.06 1.45 -17.45
N ASP A 446 1.65 0.95 -18.62
CA ASP A 446 1.17 -0.42 -18.83
C ASP A 446 2.27 -1.43 -19.18
N ARG A 447 3.54 -1.03 -19.22
CA ARG A 447 4.66 -1.95 -19.52
C ARG A 447 5.15 -2.63 -18.28
N CYS A 448 5.03 -3.94 -18.22
CA CYS A 448 5.45 -4.75 -17.09
C CYS A 448 6.92 -5.16 -17.22
N PHE A 449 7.77 -4.68 -16.33
CA PHE A 449 9.18 -5.10 -16.23
C PHE A 449 9.33 -6.41 -15.47
N GLY A 450 8.48 -6.63 -14.47
CA GLY A 450 8.53 -7.72 -13.54
C GLY A 450 7.92 -7.36 -12.19
N TYR A 451 8.56 -7.76 -11.11
CA TYR A 451 8.14 -7.44 -9.75
C TYR A 451 9.33 -7.36 -8.80
N ALA A 452 9.17 -6.60 -7.74
CA ALA A 452 10.09 -6.59 -6.61
C ALA A 452 9.50 -7.35 -5.43
N VAL A 453 10.36 -7.95 -4.61
CA VAL A 453 9.95 -8.66 -3.40
C VAL A 453 10.79 -8.18 -2.25
N VAL A 454 10.15 -7.81 -1.14
CA VAL A 454 10.82 -7.42 0.09
C VAL A 454 10.29 -8.25 1.26
N SER A 455 11.18 -8.59 2.18
CA SER A 455 10.85 -9.15 3.48
C SER A 455 11.61 -8.43 4.59
N TYR A 456 10.96 -8.29 5.74
CA TYR A 456 11.55 -7.75 6.96
C TYR A 456 11.82 -8.86 8.00
N GLY A 457 11.82 -10.12 7.55
CA GLY A 457 12.11 -11.29 8.38
C GLY A 457 11.12 -11.44 9.52
N SER A 458 11.62 -11.39 10.76
CA SER A 458 10.79 -11.47 11.97
C SER A 458 10.13 -10.15 12.37
N GLU A 459 10.44 -9.04 11.70
CA GLU A 459 9.76 -7.78 11.96
C GLU A 459 8.36 -7.81 11.33
N CYS A 460 7.35 -7.60 12.17
CA CYS A 460 5.95 -7.60 11.75
C CYS A 460 5.57 -6.21 11.18
N ARG A 461 6.18 -5.85 10.06
CA ARG A 461 5.94 -4.55 9.39
C ARG A 461 5.76 -4.68 7.88
N ALA A 462 5.02 -3.74 7.30
CA ALA A 462 5.02 -3.51 5.86
C ALA A 462 6.20 -2.60 5.45
N TYR A 463 6.40 -2.43 4.15
CA TYR A 463 7.31 -1.40 3.64
C TYR A 463 6.78 0.01 3.95
N ASP A 464 7.66 0.98 3.95
CA ASP A 464 7.36 2.39 4.14
C ASP A 464 7.49 3.20 2.85
N ILE A 465 7.27 4.51 2.95
CA ILE A 465 7.36 5.46 1.84
C ILE A 465 8.77 5.50 1.22
N SER A 466 9.82 5.18 1.99
CA SER A 466 11.19 5.16 1.48
C SER A 466 11.36 4.04 0.46
N TYR A 467 10.87 2.83 0.77
CA TYR A 467 10.86 1.71 -0.15
C TYR A 467 10.06 2.02 -1.43
N SER A 468 8.81 2.49 -1.29
CA SER A 468 7.97 2.77 -2.45
C SER A 468 8.57 3.87 -3.34
N THR A 469 9.20 4.88 -2.74
CA THR A 469 9.91 5.92 -3.48
C THR A 469 11.13 5.35 -4.20
N TRP A 470 11.93 4.54 -3.52
CA TRP A 470 13.11 3.89 -4.10
C TRP A 470 12.75 3.04 -5.32
N ILE A 471 11.72 2.18 -5.20
CA ILE A 471 11.26 1.34 -6.32
C ILE A 471 10.72 2.19 -7.49
N LYS A 472 9.99 3.28 -7.21
CA LYS A 472 9.54 4.21 -8.26
C LYS A 472 10.70 4.84 -9.02
N GLN A 473 11.80 5.18 -8.33
CA GLN A 473 13.02 5.67 -8.99
C GLN A 473 13.67 4.57 -9.86
N ILE A 474 13.71 3.33 -9.36
CA ILE A 474 14.19 2.19 -10.17
C ILE A 474 13.37 2.05 -11.46
N MET A 475 12.04 2.06 -11.36
CA MET A 475 11.16 1.94 -12.54
C MET A 475 11.38 3.07 -13.55
N GLN A 476 11.53 4.31 -13.10
CA GLN A 476 11.83 5.46 -13.95
C GLN A 476 13.22 5.34 -14.61
N GLY A 477 14.22 4.92 -13.83
CA GLY A 477 15.55 4.66 -14.32
C GLY A 477 15.58 3.54 -15.37
N MET A 478 14.88 2.43 -15.13
CA MET A 478 14.73 1.33 -16.07
C MET A 478 14.12 1.83 -17.39
N GLU A 479 13.04 2.55 -17.34
CA GLU A 479 12.40 3.10 -18.54
C GLU A 479 13.34 4.02 -19.33
N ALA A 480 14.04 4.91 -18.64
CA ALA A 480 14.99 5.82 -19.28
C ALA A 480 16.15 5.07 -19.93
N PHE A 481 16.72 4.08 -19.22
CA PHE A 481 17.80 3.24 -19.73
C PHE A 481 17.40 2.48 -21.00
N TYR A 482 16.22 1.88 -21.01
CA TYR A 482 15.72 1.16 -22.18
C TYR A 482 15.40 2.06 -23.37
N ARG A 483 14.82 3.24 -23.13
CA ARG A 483 14.61 4.24 -24.20
C ARG A 483 15.93 4.63 -24.83
N GLN A 484 16.95 4.88 -24.03
CA GLN A 484 18.27 5.24 -24.51
C GLN A 484 18.93 4.12 -25.32
N ALA A 485 18.91 2.89 -24.80
CA ALA A 485 19.44 1.71 -25.51
C ALA A 485 18.72 1.49 -26.85
N SER A 486 17.41 1.68 -26.90
CA SER A 486 16.61 1.56 -28.12
C SER A 486 16.96 2.64 -29.14
N LEU A 487 17.13 3.89 -28.70
CA LEU A 487 17.55 5.00 -29.57
C LEU A 487 18.95 4.76 -30.15
N GLN A 488 19.90 4.34 -29.33
CA GLN A 488 21.27 4.05 -29.79
C GLN A 488 21.25 2.97 -30.88
N LYS A 489 20.50 1.90 -30.69
CA LYS A 489 20.39 0.81 -31.67
C LYS A 489 19.74 1.25 -32.99
N LEU A 490 18.77 2.17 -32.92
CA LEU A 490 18.18 2.78 -34.13
C LEU A 490 19.22 3.61 -34.89
N LEU A 491 20.00 4.43 -34.18
CA LEU A 491 21.08 5.21 -34.76
C LEU A 491 22.14 4.32 -35.43
N ASP A 492 22.52 3.22 -34.75
CA ASP A 492 23.49 2.27 -35.33
C ASP A 492 22.97 1.62 -36.62
N LYS A 493 21.66 1.28 -36.64
CA LYS A 493 21.02 0.75 -37.88
C LYS A 493 21.00 1.78 -39.01
N VAL A 494 20.66 3.04 -38.71
CA VAL A 494 20.65 4.13 -39.72
C VAL A 494 22.05 4.36 -40.27
N ASN A 495 23.04 4.44 -39.35
CA ASN A 495 24.45 4.61 -39.78
C ASN A 495 24.93 3.43 -40.64
N ALA A 496 24.58 2.19 -40.26
CA ALA A 496 24.94 1.01 -41.06
C ALA A 496 24.27 0.99 -42.45
N SER A 497 23.03 1.50 -42.57
CA SER A 497 22.37 1.61 -43.88
C SER A 497 22.99 2.70 -44.75
N GLN A 498 23.31 3.86 -44.18
CA GLN A 498 24.00 4.94 -44.92
C GLN A 498 25.38 4.49 -45.47
N ILE A 499 26.16 3.81 -44.60
CA ILE A 499 27.46 3.26 -45.04
C ILE A 499 27.28 2.26 -46.20
N ARG A 500 26.19 1.47 -46.16
CA ARG A 500 25.89 0.48 -47.20
C ARG A 500 25.48 1.14 -48.52
N ASP A 501 24.67 2.20 -48.44
CA ASP A 501 24.24 2.98 -49.61
C ASP A 501 25.43 3.72 -50.22
N ASP A 502 26.33 4.31 -49.42
CA ASP A 502 27.55 4.97 -49.87
C ASP A 502 28.54 3.98 -50.52
N LEU A 503 28.59 2.72 -50.08
CA LEU A 503 29.45 1.68 -50.63
C LEU A 503 28.86 0.99 -51.88
N THR A 504 27.54 0.95 -52.01
CA THR A 504 26.85 0.25 -53.10
C THR A 504 26.45 1.18 -54.24
N GLY A 505 26.45 2.50 -54.02
CA GLY A 505 26.16 3.51 -55.06
C GLY A 505 24.71 3.46 -55.57
N VAL A 506 23.76 2.90 -54.76
CA VAL A 506 22.33 2.83 -55.09
C VAL A 506 21.56 3.71 -54.13
#